data_edf95ae59e92427c075a360165fb5542
#
_entry.id   edf95ae59e92427c075a360165fb5542
#
_cell.length_a   1.000
_cell.length_b   1.000
_cell.length_c   1.000
_cell.angle_alpha   90.00
_cell.angle_beta   90.00
_cell.angle_gamma   90.00
#
_symmetry.space_group_name_H-M   'P 1'
#
loop_
_entity.id
_entity.type
_entity.pdbx_description
1 polymer ?
#
loop_
_entity_poly.entity_id
_entity_poly.type
_entity_poly.pdbx_seq_one_letter_code
_entity_poly.pdbx_strand_id
1 'polypeptide(L)'
;EGEALATLVVNKLRGTLKVAAVKAPGFGDRRKAMLEDIAVLTGGTVISEEKGYRLENATLDYLGRAKRVVISKDNTPVVDGAGTEDSIKARIGQIRGQIETTTSDYDREKLQERLAKLAGGVAVLKIGAATEVEMKEKKARVEDALHATRAAVEEGIVPGGGVALVRAIASLDGVDAINEDQRIGVNIIRRALEEPLRQIAGNAGLEGSIVVQKVKEGEGSFGFNARTEEYGDLIEQGVIDPTKVTRTALQNAASVSALLLTTESVIADKPEPEAPMPGGAPGMGGMGGMDF
;
A
#
# COMPACT_ATOMS: atom_id res chain seq x y z
N GLU A 1 -18.95 -12.59 -12.43
CA GLU A 1 -19.25 -11.83 -13.64
C GLU A 1 -20.38 -12.53 -14.42
N GLY A 2 -21.05 -11.82 -15.30
CA GLY A 2 -22.11 -12.39 -16.16
C GLY A 2 -23.39 -12.80 -15.43
N GLU A 3 -24.01 -13.88 -15.87
CA GLU A 3 -25.31 -14.36 -15.39
C GLU A 3 -25.35 -14.66 -13.89
N ALA A 4 -24.25 -15.19 -13.34
CA ALA A 4 -24.16 -15.46 -11.91
C ALA A 4 -24.31 -14.17 -11.06
N LEU A 5 -23.63 -13.09 -11.46
CA LEU A 5 -23.75 -11.80 -10.78
C LEU A 5 -25.14 -11.22 -10.95
N ALA A 6 -25.71 -11.26 -12.15
CA ALA A 6 -27.06 -10.80 -12.41
C ALA A 6 -28.10 -11.53 -11.53
N THR A 7 -27.98 -12.84 -11.41
CA THR A 7 -28.83 -13.67 -10.54
C THR A 7 -28.74 -13.25 -9.08
N LEU A 8 -27.52 -13.02 -8.56
CA LEU A 8 -27.33 -12.55 -7.18
C LEU A 8 -27.93 -11.17 -6.96
N VAL A 9 -27.73 -10.24 -7.89
CA VAL A 9 -28.29 -8.87 -7.83
C VAL A 9 -29.82 -8.89 -7.80
N VAL A 10 -30.46 -9.66 -8.70
CA VAL A 10 -31.92 -9.77 -8.75
C VAL A 10 -32.48 -10.32 -7.43
N ASN A 11 -31.89 -11.37 -6.88
CA ASN A 11 -32.33 -11.98 -5.62
C ASN A 11 -32.11 -11.03 -4.42
N LYS A 12 -31.02 -10.25 -4.43
CA LYS A 12 -30.78 -9.21 -3.43
C LYS A 12 -31.85 -8.11 -3.49
N LEU A 13 -32.16 -7.60 -4.69
CA LEU A 13 -33.16 -6.56 -4.89
C LEU A 13 -34.56 -7.03 -4.50
N ARG A 14 -34.90 -8.30 -4.74
CA ARG A 14 -36.16 -8.91 -4.31
C ARG A 14 -36.23 -9.19 -2.80
N GLY A 15 -35.12 -8.99 -2.07
CA GLY A 15 -35.07 -9.31 -0.64
C GLY A 15 -35.07 -10.80 -0.31
N THR A 16 -35.00 -11.68 -1.32
CA THR A 16 -35.04 -13.13 -1.16
C THR A 16 -33.73 -13.67 -0.58
N LEU A 17 -32.60 -13.01 -0.90
CA LEU A 17 -31.28 -13.43 -0.47
C LEU A 17 -30.44 -12.23 0.01
N LYS A 18 -29.92 -12.32 1.22
CA LYS A 18 -28.92 -11.37 1.71
C LYS A 18 -27.56 -11.80 1.20
N VAL A 19 -27.07 -11.17 0.14
CA VAL A 19 -25.85 -11.57 -0.56
C VAL A 19 -24.97 -10.38 -0.88
N ALA A 20 -23.65 -10.64 -0.86
CA ALA A 20 -22.63 -9.77 -1.43
C ALA A 20 -21.70 -10.62 -2.30
N ALA A 21 -21.35 -10.12 -3.48
CA ALA A 21 -20.39 -10.75 -4.36
C ALA A 21 -19.05 -10.04 -4.27
N VAL A 22 -17.99 -10.81 -4.06
CA VAL A 22 -16.62 -10.31 -3.98
C VAL A 22 -15.81 -10.96 -5.09
N LYS A 23 -15.03 -10.16 -5.81
CA LYS A 23 -14.13 -10.69 -6.84
C LYS A 23 -13.03 -11.51 -6.15
N ALA A 24 -12.77 -12.72 -6.69
CA ALA A 24 -11.70 -13.57 -6.18
C ALA A 24 -10.34 -12.85 -6.26
N PRO A 25 -9.52 -12.89 -5.19
CA PRO A 25 -8.25 -12.21 -5.16
C PRO A 25 -7.22 -12.88 -6.08
N GLY A 26 -6.32 -12.09 -6.65
CA GLY A 26 -5.22 -12.57 -7.49
C GLY A 26 -5.65 -13.02 -8.90
N PHE A 27 -4.71 -13.64 -9.62
CA PHE A 27 -4.87 -14.12 -10.99
C PHE A 27 -4.24 -15.50 -11.14
N GLY A 28 -4.72 -16.27 -12.13
CA GLY A 28 -4.16 -17.60 -12.47
C GLY A 28 -4.10 -18.55 -11.27
N ASP A 29 -3.02 -19.29 -11.14
CA ASP A 29 -2.84 -20.27 -10.07
C ASP A 29 -2.81 -19.68 -8.67
N ARG A 30 -2.39 -18.43 -8.52
CA ARG A 30 -2.50 -17.72 -7.25
C ARG A 30 -3.93 -17.52 -6.80
N ARG A 31 -4.83 -17.19 -7.72
CA ARG A 31 -6.27 -17.07 -7.42
C ARG A 31 -6.80 -18.38 -6.88
N LYS A 32 -6.44 -19.50 -7.53
CA LYS A 32 -6.83 -20.85 -7.09
C LYS A 32 -6.31 -21.13 -5.68
N ALA A 33 -5.03 -20.85 -5.45
CA ALA A 33 -4.39 -21.06 -4.15
C ALA A 33 -5.01 -20.20 -3.03
N MET A 34 -5.36 -18.94 -3.31
CA MET A 34 -6.02 -18.05 -2.33
C MET A 34 -7.47 -18.49 -2.06
N LEU A 35 -8.20 -18.96 -3.06
CA LEU A 35 -9.53 -19.54 -2.86
C LEU A 35 -9.47 -20.80 -2.00
N GLU A 36 -8.46 -21.66 -2.19
CA GLU A 36 -8.20 -22.81 -1.32
C GLU A 36 -7.93 -22.39 0.14
N ASP A 37 -7.14 -21.35 0.33
CA ASP A 37 -6.86 -20.83 1.68
C ASP A 37 -8.15 -20.36 2.35
N ILE A 38 -9.04 -19.69 1.62
CA ILE A 38 -10.35 -19.27 2.12
C ILE A 38 -11.23 -20.49 2.42
N ALA A 39 -11.25 -21.49 1.54
CA ALA A 39 -12.03 -22.72 1.73
C ALA A 39 -11.56 -23.46 2.98
N VAL A 40 -10.27 -23.65 3.17
CA VAL A 40 -9.70 -24.28 4.38
C VAL A 40 -10.05 -23.49 5.63
N LEU A 41 -9.95 -22.15 5.59
CA LEU A 41 -10.29 -21.29 6.72
C LEU A 41 -11.77 -21.38 7.11
N THR A 42 -12.66 -21.51 6.14
CA THR A 42 -14.10 -21.46 6.36
C THR A 42 -14.77 -22.84 6.43
N GLY A 43 -14.03 -23.89 6.12
CA GLY A 43 -14.55 -25.25 6.01
C GLY A 43 -15.41 -25.48 4.76
N GLY A 44 -15.21 -24.62 3.72
CA GLY A 44 -15.91 -24.76 2.44
C GLY A 44 -15.11 -25.52 1.39
N THR A 45 -15.64 -25.57 0.18
CA THR A 45 -15.04 -26.26 -0.96
C THR A 45 -14.93 -25.31 -2.14
N VAL A 46 -13.75 -25.24 -2.78
CA VAL A 46 -13.57 -24.49 -4.02
C VAL A 46 -14.18 -25.27 -5.17
N ILE A 47 -15.15 -24.67 -5.85
CA ILE A 47 -15.75 -25.25 -7.04
C ILE A 47 -14.87 -24.86 -8.23
N SER A 48 -14.21 -25.87 -8.82
CA SER A 48 -13.32 -25.73 -9.97
C SER A 48 -13.49 -26.93 -10.88
N GLU A 49 -13.67 -26.68 -12.17
CA GLU A 49 -13.77 -27.76 -13.17
C GLU A 49 -12.50 -28.63 -13.22
N GLU A 50 -11.33 -28.04 -13.00
CA GLU A 50 -10.07 -28.78 -12.94
C GLU A 50 -10.03 -29.83 -11.81
N LYS A 51 -10.81 -29.60 -10.75
CA LYS A 51 -10.98 -30.53 -9.62
C LYS A 51 -12.18 -31.48 -9.79
N GLY A 52 -12.84 -31.42 -10.93
CA GLY A 52 -14.03 -32.21 -11.20
C GLY A 52 -15.33 -31.67 -10.58
N TYR A 53 -15.29 -30.50 -9.96
CA TYR A 53 -16.48 -29.86 -9.39
C TYR A 53 -17.16 -28.99 -10.44
N ARG A 54 -18.48 -29.17 -10.60
CA ARG A 54 -19.33 -28.34 -11.46
C ARG A 54 -20.32 -27.54 -10.61
N LEU A 55 -20.57 -26.30 -11.01
CA LEU A 55 -21.50 -25.43 -10.30
C LEU A 55 -22.92 -25.99 -10.23
N GLU A 56 -23.33 -26.70 -11.26
CA GLU A 56 -24.63 -27.37 -11.37
C GLU A 56 -24.88 -28.42 -10.29
N ASN A 57 -23.79 -29.03 -9.78
CA ASN A 57 -23.83 -30.07 -8.75
C ASN A 57 -23.54 -29.53 -7.35
N ALA A 58 -23.42 -28.19 -7.21
CA ALA A 58 -23.10 -27.57 -5.94
C ALA A 58 -24.27 -27.71 -4.96
N THR A 59 -23.96 -28.16 -3.75
CA THR A 59 -24.90 -28.29 -2.63
C THR A 59 -24.51 -27.34 -1.50
N LEU A 60 -25.37 -27.19 -0.52
CA LEU A 60 -25.11 -26.37 0.66
C LEU A 60 -23.91 -26.86 1.47
N ASP A 61 -23.52 -28.11 1.33
CA ASP A 61 -22.37 -28.72 2.03
C ASP A 61 -21.03 -28.15 1.53
N TYR A 62 -21.00 -27.54 0.33
CA TYR A 62 -19.81 -26.87 -0.19
C TYR A 62 -19.61 -25.46 0.38
N LEU A 63 -20.61 -24.90 1.07
CA LEU A 63 -20.53 -23.58 1.63
C LEU A 63 -19.71 -23.59 2.91
N GLY A 64 -18.67 -22.77 2.95
CA GLY A 64 -17.96 -22.45 4.17
C GLY A 64 -18.76 -21.52 5.08
N ARG A 65 -18.33 -21.42 6.33
CA ARG A 65 -18.96 -20.54 7.34
C ARG A 65 -17.91 -19.69 8.05
N ALA A 66 -18.31 -18.51 8.50
CA ALA A 66 -17.49 -17.66 9.35
C ALA A 66 -18.40 -16.91 10.33
N LYS A 67 -17.88 -16.56 11.49
CA LYS A 67 -18.59 -15.77 12.48
C LYS A 67 -18.90 -14.37 11.97
N ARG A 68 -17.96 -13.76 11.24
CA ARG A 68 -18.12 -12.43 10.66
C ARG A 68 -17.29 -12.29 9.40
N VAL A 69 -17.89 -11.64 8.38
CA VAL A 69 -17.20 -11.19 7.18
C VAL A 69 -17.46 -9.69 7.05
N VAL A 70 -16.41 -8.90 6.88
CA VAL A 70 -16.52 -7.46 6.66
C VAL A 70 -16.06 -7.19 5.24
N ILE A 71 -16.94 -6.60 4.43
CA ILE A 71 -16.65 -6.33 3.02
C ILE A 71 -16.47 -4.83 2.83
N SER A 72 -15.29 -4.42 2.37
CA SER A 72 -15.00 -3.06 1.97
C SER A 72 -14.64 -3.02 0.48
N LYS A 73 -14.30 -1.83 -0.02
CA LYS A 73 -13.88 -1.67 -1.42
C LYS A 73 -12.62 -2.49 -1.73
N ASP A 74 -11.66 -2.51 -0.83
CA ASP A 74 -10.31 -3.04 -1.07
C ASP A 74 -10.02 -4.34 -0.30
N ASN A 75 -10.74 -4.59 0.79
CA ASN A 75 -10.46 -5.71 1.68
C ASN A 75 -11.73 -6.46 2.11
N THR A 76 -11.58 -7.77 2.28
CA THR A 76 -12.65 -8.62 2.80
C THR A 76 -12.10 -9.54 3.90
N PRO A 77 -11.90 -9.03 5.14
CA PRO A 77 -11.53 -9.88 6.28
C PRO A 77 -12.61 -10.91 6.60
N VAL A 78 -12.16 -12.16 6.75
CA VAL A 78 -12.97 -13.29 7.24
C VAL A 78 -12.50 -13.60 8.65
N VAL A 79 -13.38 -13.47 9.63
CA VAL A 79 -13.06 -13.63 11.06
C VAL A 79 -13.74 -14.88 11.60
N ASP A 80 -12.98 -15.71 12.30
CA ASP A 80 -13.45 -16.96 12.93
C ASP A 80 -14.17 -17.86 11.90
N GLY A 81 -13.43 -18.32 10.90
CA GLY A 81 -13.90 -19.32 9.95
C GLY A 81 -14.14 -20.67 10.64
N ALA A 82 -15.09 -21.44 10.12
CA ALA A 82 -15.49 -22.74 10.66
C ALA A 82 -14.58 -23.91 10.21
N GLY A 83 -13.45 -23.63 9.56
CA GLY A 83 -12.46 -24.65 9.20
C GLY A 83 -11.85 -25.31 10.42
N THR A 84 -11.48 -26.58 10.30
CA THR A 84 -10.86 -27.32 11.41
C THR A 84 -9.43 -26.83 11.64
N GLU A 85 -9.01 -26.80 12.90
CA GLU A 85 -7.65 -26.38 13.27
C GLU A 85 -6.58 -27.25 12.59
N ASP A 86 -6.83 -28.54 12.46
CA ASP A 86 -5.91 -29.48 11.81
C ASP A 86 -5.75 -29.18 10.30
N SER A 87 -6.87 -28.89 9.61
CA SER A 87 -6.82 -28.50 8.20
C SER A 87 -6.07 -27.19 7.98
N ILE A 88 -6.26 -26.22 8.87
CA ILE A 88 -5.54 -24.94 8.83
C ILE A 88 -4.05 -25.15 9.10
N LYS A 89 -3.68 -25.96 10.11
CA LYS A 89 -2.28 -26.29 10.40
C LYS A 89 -1.61 -27.04 9.25
N ALA A 90 -2.31 -28.00 8.64
CA ALA A 90 -1.82 -28.73 7.48
C ALA A 90 -1.57 -27.77 6.29
N ARG A 91 -2.50 -26.84 6.06
CA ARG A 91 -2.32 -25.83 4.98
C ARG A 91 -1.15 -24.89 5.25
N ILE A 92 -0.98 -24.44 6.48
CA ILE A 92 0.19 -23.65 6.90
C ILE A 92 1.49 -24.42 6.65
N GLY A 93 1.54 -25.71 6.99
CA GLY A 93 2.69 -26.57 6.71
C GLY A 93 3.01 -26.68 5.24
N GLN A 94 2.01 -26.84 4.37
CA GLN A 94 2.18 -26.85 2.91
C GLN A 94 2.78 -25.54 2.39
N ILE A 95 2.28 -24.38 2.85
CA ILE A 95 2.79 -23.08 2.42
C ILE A 95 4.24 -22.89 2.89
N ARG A 96 4.59 -23.30 4.11
CA ARG A 96 5.97 -23.25 4.61
C ARG A 96 6.91 -24.08 3.75
N GLY A 97 6.53 -25.31 3.42
CA GLY A 97 7.33 -26.14 2.51
C GLY A 97 7.52 -25.51 1.12
N GLN A 98 6.51 -24.83 0.59
CA GLN A 98 6.64 -24.07 -0.67
C GLN A 98 7.60 -22.87 -0.54
N ILE A 99 7.62 -22.17 0.59
CA ILE A 99 8.55 -21.07 0.86
C ILE A 99 10.01 -21.58 0.86
N GLU A 100 10.25 -22.76 1.42
CA GLU A 100 11.59 -23.35 1.50
C GLU A 100 12.10 -23.84 0.14
N THR A 101 11.20 -24.28 -0.73
CA THR A 101 11.56 -24.87 -2.02
C THR A 101 11.56 -23.88 -3.20
N THR A 102 10.93 -22.72 -3.07
CA THR A 102 10.87 -21.75 -4.17
C THR A 102 12.22 -21.05 -4.36
N THR A 103 12.61 -20.92 -5.63
CA THR A 103 13.80 -20.18 -6.07
C THR A 103 13.50 -18.72 -6.44
N SER A 104 12.22 -18.36 -6.55
CA SER A 104 11.75 -17.02 -6.92
C SER A 104 11.52 -16.18 -5.67
N ASP A 105 12.23 -15.07 -5.52
CA ASP A 105 12.04 -14.15 -4.41
C ASP A 105 10.63 -13.54 -4.41
N TYR A 106 10.08 -13.27 -5.59
CA TYR A 106 8.72 -12.78 -5.74
C TYR A 106 7.67 -13.82 -5.26
N ASP A 107 7.84 -15.09 -5.62
CA ASP A 107 6.93 -16.15 -5.16
C ASP A 107 7.07 -16.39 -3.66
N ARG A 108 8.30 -16.31 -3.14
CA ARG A 108 8.57 -16.38 -1.70
C ARG A 108 7.81 -15.30 -0.93
N GLU A 109 7.87 -14.05 -1.40
CA GLU A 109 7.13 -12.93 -0.81
C GLU A 109 5.61 -13.20 -0.79
N LYS A 110 5.05 -13.65 -1.91
CA LYS A 110 3.61 -13.94 -2.03
C LYS A 110 3.16 -15.14 -1.19
N LEU A 111 4.00 -16.13 -1.01
CA LEU A 111 3.76 -17.24 -0.10
C LEU A 111 3.82 -16.80 1.36
N GLN A 112 4.74 -15.91 1.72
CA GLN A 112 4.81 -15.32 3.06
C GLN A 112 3.58 -14.48 3.39
N GLU A 113 3.06 -13.70 2.44
CA GLU A 113 1.80 -12.97 2.61
C GLU A 113 0.62 -13.92 2.89
N ARG A 114 0.52 -15.03 2.16
CA ARG A 114 -0.52 -16.04 2.38
C ARG A 114 -0.39 -16.71 3.74
N LEU A 115 0.84 -17.08 4.10
CA LEU A 115 1.14 -17.66 5.42
C LEU A 115 0.73 -16.74 6.55
N ALA A 116 1.06 -15.45 6.46
CA ALA A 116 0.72 -14.45 7.46
C ALA A 116 -0.81 -14.31 7.64
N LYS A 117 -1.57 -14.35 6.54
CA LYS A 117 -3.05 -14.27 6.59
C LYS A 117 -3.69 -15.48 7.26
N LEU A 118 -3.12 -16.67 7.08
CA LEU A 118 -3.67 -17.91 7.70
C LEU A 118 -3.19 -18.12 9.14
N ALA A 119 -1.90 -17.85 9.41
CA ALA A 119 -1.28 -18.14 10.69
C ALA A 119 -1.44 -17.01 11.73
N GLY A 120 -1.50 -15.76 11.25
CA GLY A 120 -1.50 -14.58 12.12
C GLY A 120 -2.87 -14.13 12.61
N GLY A 121 -3.95 -14.65 12.05
CA GLY A 121 -5.30 -14.17 12.33
C GLY A 121 -5.56 -12.74 11.80
N VAL A 122 -6.65 -12.13 12.26
CA VAL A 122 -7.05 -10.76 11.85
C VAL A 122 -7.19 -9.89 13.09
N ALA A 123 -6.35 -8.84 13.16
CA ALA A 123 -6.52 -7.78 14.13
C ALA A 123 -7.42 -6.67 13.56
N VAL A 124 -8.42 -6.25 14.32
CA VAL A 124 -9.32 -5.16 13.92
C VAL A 124 -9.08 -3.95 14.82
N LEU A 125 -8.44 -2.92 14.24
CA LEU A 125 -8.27 -1.62 14.89
C LEU A 125 -9.50 -0.74 14.59
N LYS A 126 -10.24 -0.38 15.64
CA LYS A 126 -11.39 0.52 15.51
C LYS A 126 -10.92 1.96 15.73
N ILE A 127 -11.04 2.77 14.69
CA ILE A 127 -10.68 4.19 14.73
C ILE A 127 -11.94 5.02 14.96
N GLY A 128 -11.87 5.97 15.87
CA GLY A 128 -12.93 6.92 16.14
C GLY A 128 -12.38 8.34 16.38
N ALA A 129 -13.21 9.34 16.12
CA ALA A 129 -12.92 10.74 16.38
C ALA A 129 -14.22 11.53 16.55
N ALA A 130 -14.14 12.80 16.96
CA ALA A 130 -15.29 13.67 17.16
C ALA A 130 -15.97 14.06 15.83
N THR A 131 -15.19 14.16 14.74
CA THR A 131 -15.67 14.51 13.42
C THR A 131 -15.27 13.46 12.36
N GLU A 132 -16.01 13.41 11.25
CA GLU A 132 -15.70 12.49 10.15
C GLU A 132 -14.35 12.82 9.50
N VAL A 133 -14.00 14.08 9.38
CA VAL A 133 -12.72 14.52 8.82
C VAL A 133 -11.56 14.05 9.69
N GLU A 134 -11.63 14.27 10.98
CA GLU A 134 -10.63 13.82 11.95
C GLU A 134 -10.52 12.28 11.98
N MET A 135 -11.63 11.58 11.87
CA MET A 135 -11.65 10.12 11.79
C MET A 135 -10.93 9.61 10.55
N LYS A 136 -11.18 10.23 9.39
CA LYS A 136 -10.49 9.88 8.13
C LYS A 136 -8.99 10.14 8.22
N GLU A 137 -8.59 11.27 8.81
CA GLU A 137 -7.18 11.60 9.02
C GLU A 137 -6.49 10.58 9.93
N LYS A 138 -7.08 10.27 11.09
CA LYS A 138 -6.55 9.26 12.00
C LYS A 138 -6.45 7.88 11.34
N LYS A 139 -7.48 7.50 10.57
CA LYS A 139 -7.46 6.24 9.82
C LYS A 139 -6.32 6.20 8.83
N ALA A 140 -6.13 7.23 8.01
CA ALA A 140 -5.06 7.32 7.04
C ALA A 140 -3.68 7.25 7.71
N ARG A 141 -3.49 7.92 8.84
CA ARG A 141 -2.24 7.88 9.63
C ARG A 141 -1.93 6.48 10.17
N VAL A 142 -2.95 5.74 10.63
CA VAL A 142 -2.77 4.35 11.09
C VAL A 142 -2.48 3.42 9.92
N GLU A 143 -3.13 3.60 8.78
CA GLU A 143 -2.86 2.82 7.55
C GLU A 143 -1.42 3.05 7.05
N ASP A 144 -0.95 4.29 7.07
CA ASP A 144 0.43 4.65 6.71
C ASP A 144 1.44 3.99 7.65
N ALA A 145 1.24 4.11 8.97
CA ALA A 145 2.09 3.47 9.98
C ALA A 145 2.12 1.93 9.82
N LEU A 146 1.00 1.30 9.44
CA LEU A 146 0.94 -0.12 9.19
C LEU A 146 1.76 -0.51 7.95
N HIS A 147 1.66 0.25 6.86
CA HIS A 147 2.43 0.00 5.64
C HIS A 147 3.93 0.19 5.89
N ALA A 148 4.31 1.26 6.59
CA ALA A 148 5.71 1.51 6.97
C ALA A 148 6.27 0.38 7.85
N THR A 149 5.49 -0.09 8.83
CA THR A 149 5.90 -1.19 9.71
C THR A 149 6.10 -2.49 8.92
N ARG A 150 5.20 -2.82 7.99
CA ARG A 150 5.37 -4.00 7.13
C ARG A 150 6.62 -3.91 6.27
N ALA A 151 6.84 -2.76 5.63
CA ALA A 151 8.03 -2.53 4.81
C ALA A 151 9.33 -2.65 5.65
N ALA A 152 9.30 -2.16 6.89
CA ALA A 152 10.43 -2.27 7.82
C ALA A 152 10.70 -3.72 8.26
N VAL A 153 9.67 -4.54 8.45
CA VAL A 153 9.82 -5.97 8.76
C VAL A 153 10.43 -6.75 7.58
N GLU A 154 10.13 -6.33 6.35
CA GLU A 154 10.61 -7.02 5.14
C GLU A 154 12.08 -6.74 4.84
N GLU A 155 12.53 -5.49 4.89
CA GLU A 155 13.88 -5.07 4.47
C GLU A 155 14.67 -4.31 5.55
N GLY A 156 14.16 -4.23 6.77
CA GLY A 156 14.80 -3.48 7.85
C GLY A 156 14.57 -1.98 7.75
N ILE A 157 15.34 -1.25 8.56
CA ILE A 157 15.25 0.20 8.71
C ILE A 157 16.60 0.87 8.40
N VAL A 158 16.52 2.13 8.02
CA VAL A 158 17.67 3.02 7.79
C VAL A 158 17.45 4.33 8.57
N PRO A 159 18.50 5.15 8.80
CA PRO A 159 18.30 6.51 9.32
C PRO A 159 17.33 7.28 8.43
N GLY A 160 16.33 7.89 9.04
CA GLY A 160 15.32 8.69 8.36
C GLY A 160 15.80 10.09 7.98
N GLY A 161 14.85 10.96 7.69
CA GLY A 161 15.15 12.36 7.38
C GLY A 161 15.97 12.60 6.13
N GLY A 162 16.03 11.62 5.20
CA GLY A 162 16.83 11.71 3.98
C GLY A 162 18.32 11.34 4.18
N VAL A 163 18.75 11.00 5.39
CA VAL A 163 20.16 10.70 5.69
C VAL A 163 20.65 9.46 4.95
N ALA A 164 19.83 8.40 4.85
CA ALA A 164 20.22 7.19 4.14
C ALA A 164 20.61 7.46 2.68
N LEU A 165 19.89 8.36 1.99
CA LEU A 165 20.21 8.75 0.61
C LEU A 165 21.50 9.58 0.53
N VAL A 166 21.74 10.47 1.49
CA VAL A 166 22.99 11.23 1.57
C VAL A 166 24.19 10.29 1.79
N ARG A 167 24.05 9.26 2.63
CA ARG A 167 25.11 8.24 2.82
C ARG A 167 25.33 7.40 1.57
N ALA A 168 24.28 7.11 0.81
CA ALA A 168 24.37 6.37 -0.45
C ALA A 168 25.19 7.12 -1.54
N ILE A 169 25.40 8.42 -1.41
CA ILE A 169 26.21 9.21 -2.38
C ILE A 169 27.60 8.61 -2.53
N ALA A 170 28.22 8.13 -1.48
CA ALA A 170 29.57 7.54 -1.53
C ALA A 170 29.64 6.31 -2.46
N SER A 171 28.56 5.56 -2.63
CA SER A 171 28.53 4.42 -3.55
C SER A 171 28.65 4.82 -5.03
N LEU A 172 28.37 6.06 -5.35
CA LEU A 172 28.50 6.59 -6.72
C LEU A 172 29.97 6.79 -7.15
N ASP A 173 30.89 6.85 -6.21
CA ASP A 173 32.33 7.00 -6.52
C ASP A 173 32.91 5.75 -7.16
N GLY A 174 32.28 4.60 -6.96
CA GLY A 174 32.64 3.32 -7.58
C GLY A 174 31.95 3.04 -8.92
N VAL A 175 31.18 3.98 -9.46
CA VAL A 175 30.50 3.79 -10.74
C VAL A 175 31.42 4.21 -11.89
N ASP A 176 31.83 3.23 -12.69
CA ASP A 176 32.63 3.47 -13.89
C ASP A 176 31.80 4.10 -14.99
N ALA A 177 32.10 5.35 -15.32
CA ALA A 177 31.49 6.06 -16.47
C ALA A 177 32.38 5.90 -17.71
N ILE A 178 31.84 5.33 -18.77
CA ILE A 178 32.55 5.05 -20.01
C ILE A 178 32.85 6.35 -20.79
N ASN A 179 32.01 7.36 -20.62
CA ASN A 179 32.10 8.67 -21.30
C ASN A 179 31.62 9.80 -20.40
N GLU A 180 31.77 11.04 -20.90
CA GLU A 180 31.38 12.26 -20.19
C GLU A 180 29.89 12.33 -19.91
N ASP A 181 29.04 11.89 -20.86
CA ASP A 181 27.58 11.94 -20.70
C ASP A 181 27.11 11.05 -19.57
N GLN A 182 27.70 9.85 -19.43
CA GLN A 182 27.41 8.98 -18.30
C GLN A 182 27.88 9.61 -16.97
N ARG A 183 29.02 10.29 -16.96
CA ARG A 183 29.51 11.01 -15.79
C ARG A 183 28.56 12.14 -15.38
N ILE A 184 27.99 12.87 -16.34
CA ILE A 184 26.94 13.86 -16.10
C ILE A 184 25.71 13.19 -15.46
N GLY A 185 25.28 12.03 -15.97
CA GLY A 185 24.18 11.26 -15.40
C GLY A 185 24.42 10.86 -13.93
N VAL A 186 25.63 10.36 -13.62
CA VAL A 186 26.02 10.05 -12.23
C VAL A 186 25.96 11.29 -11.33
N ASN A 187 26.42 12.46 -11.84
CA ASN A 187 26.38 13.70 -11.09
C ASN A 187 24.94 14.22 -10.88
N ILE A 188 24.02 13.99 -11.82
CA ILE A 188 22.59 14.28 -11.65
C ILE A 188 22.02 13.45 -10.47
N ILE A 189 22.29 12.15 -10.43
CA ILE A 189 21.87 11.29 -9.33
C ILE A 189 22.48 11.74 -8.00
N ARG A 190 23.80 12.03 -8.00
CA ARG A 190 24.50 12.55 -6.80
C ARG A 190 23.80 13.78 -6.24
N ARG A 191 23.43 14.71 -7.09
CA ARG A 191 22.70 15.91 -6.67
C ARG A 191 21.29 15.63 -6.21
N ALA A 192 20.58 14.72 -6.89
CA ALA A 192 19.20 14.33 -6.54
C ALA A 192 19.10 13.65 -5.16
N LEU A 193 20.09 12.88 -4.76
CA LEU A 193 20.11 12.20 -3.45
C LEU A 193 20.16 13.16 -2.25
N GLU A 194 20.54 14.42 -2.45
CA GLU A 194 20.50 15.46 -1.42
C GLU A 194 19.09 16.07 -1.22
N GLU A 195 18.25 16.03 -2.26
CA GLU A 195 17.01 16.79 -2.30
C GLU A 195 16.00 16.41 -1.21
N PRO A 196 15.82 15.13 -0.83
CA PRO A 196 14.90 14.80 0.26
C PRO A 196 15.26 15.47 1.59
N LEU A 197 16.53 15.43 1.99
CA LEU A 197 16.99 16.12 3.20
C LEU A 197 16.87 17.65 3.07
N ARG A 198 17.24 18.20 1.91
CA ARG A 198 17.13 19.62 1.62
C ARG A 198 15.70 20.11 1.72
N GLN A 199 14.76 19.36 1.17
CA GLN A 199 13.34 19.69 1.23
C GLN A 199 12.79 19.63 2.65
N ILE A 200 13.18 18.61 3.43
CA ILE A 200 12.77 18.47 4.84
C ILE A 200 13.27 19.70 5.64
N ALA A 201 14.54 20.07 5.48
CA ALA A 201 15.11 21.23 6.15
C ALA A 201 14.42 22.54 5.71
N GLY A 202 14.18 22.72 4.41
CA GLY A 202 13.45 23.86 3.87
C GLY A 202 12.02 23.99 4.41
N ASN A 203 11.31 22.87 4.52
CA ASN A 203 9.97 22.83 5.12
C ASN A 203 9.96 23.19 6.62
N ALA A 204 11.08 22.97 7.31
CA ALA A 204 11.30 23.41 8.69
C ALA A 204 11.73 24.88 8.79
N GLY A 205 11.84 25.59 7.66
CA GLY A 205 12.25 27.00 7.62
C GLY A 205 13.76 27.23 7.65
N LEU A 206 14.57 26.19 7.43
CA LEU A 206 16.02 26.26 7.47
C LEU A 206 16.64 26.25 6.07
N GLU A 207 17.88 26.77 5.97
CA GLU A 207 18.65 26.70 4.73
C GLU A 207 19.13 25.27 4.50
N GLY A 208 18.47 24.56 3.55
CA GLY A 208 18.72 23.15 3.29
C GLY A 208 20.15 22.84 2.87
N SER A 209 20.85 23.78 2.22
CA SER A 209 22.25 23.61 1.80
C SER A 209 23.19 23.46 2.99
N ILE A 210 22.97 24.23 4.04
CA ILE A 210 23.77 24.19 5.27
C ILE A 210 23.53 22.87 6.00
N VAL A 211 22.26 22.45 6.10
CA VAL A 211 21.90 21.19 6.75
C VAL A 211 22.50 19.99 6.03
N VAL A 212 22.39 19.94 4.70
CA VAL A 212 22.97 18.88 3.87
C VAL A 212 24.49 18.82 4.06
N GLN A 213 25.16 19.96 4.02
CA GLN A 213 26.61 20.01 4.20
C GLN A 213 27.02 19.43 5.55
N LYS A 214 26.38 19.87 6.63
CA LYS A 214 26.67 19.39 7.97
C LYS A 214 26.40 17.89 8.16
N VAL A 215 25.33 17.38 7.54
CA VAL A 215 25.04 15.94 7.57
C VAL A 215 26.05 15.15 6.76
N LYS A 216 26.57 15.66 5.64
CA LYS A 216 27.64 15.03 4.85
C LYS A 216 28.95 14.89 5.62
N GLU A 217 29.27 15.84 6.49
CA GLU A 217 30.46 15.84 7.34
C GLU A 217 30.39 14.77 8.45
N GLY A 218 29.18 14.30 8.79
CA GLY A 218 28.96 13.25 9.75
C GLY A 218 28.94 11.85 9.12
N GLU A 219 28.94 10.83 9.97
CA GLU A 219 28.97 9.40 9.57
C GLU A 219 27.75 8.64 10.11
N GLY A 220 27.51 7.46 9.57
CA GLY A 220 26.48 6.53 10.05
C GLY A 220 25.07 7.15 10.08
N SER A 221 24.43 7.06 11.23
CA SER A 221 23.07 7.58 11.48
C SER A 221 23.02 9.06 11.90
N PHE A 222 24.17 9.74 11.94
CA PHE A 222 24.20 11.18 12.24
C PHE A 222 23.42 11.96 11.18
N GLY A 223 22.44 12.76 11.64
CA GLY A 223 21.57 13.54 10.78
C GLY A 223 20.93 14.72 11.49
N PHE A 224 19.95 15.33 10.84
CA PHE A 224 19.19 16.46 11.34
C PHE A 224 17.75 16.05 11.65
N ASN A 225 17.33 16.24 12.89
CA ASN A 225 15.96 16.04 13.33
C ASN A 225 15.18 17.34 13.17
N ALA A 226 14.37 17.44 12.11
CA ALA A 226 13.61 18.63 11.79
C ALA A 226 12.53 18.99 12.85
N ARG A 227 12.15 18.05 13.71
CA ARG A 227 11.17 18.30 14.79
C ARG A 227 11.77 19.03 15.98
N THR A 228 13.01 18.69 16.35
CA THR A 228 13.72 19.28 17.50
C THR A 228 14.75 20.32 17.07
N GLU A 229 15.03 20.42 15.77
CA GLU A 229 16.08 21.24 15.16
C GLU A 229 17.49 20.89 15.65
N GLU A 230 17.69 19.65 16.09
CA GLU A 230 18.96 19.14 16.63
C GLU A 230 19.64 18.16 15.67
N TYR A 231 20.96 18.14 15.75
CA TYR A 231 21.79 17.14 15.08
C TYR A 231 22.15 16.02 16.03
N GLY A 232 22.14 14.78 15.56
CA GLY A 232 22.52 13.62 16.37
C GLY A 232 22.28 12.31 15.66
N ASP A 233 22.37 11.21 16.40
CA ASP A 233 22.00 9.89 15.89
C ASP A 233 20.49 9.78 15.71
N LEU A 234 20.05 9.68 14.45
CA LEU A 234 18.62 9.66 14.13
C LEU A 234 17.96 8.32 14.49
N ILE A 235 18.71 7.22 14.54
CA ILE A 235 18.16 5.94 14.97
C ILE A 235 17.86 5.98 16.47
N GLU A 236 18.78 6.49 17.28
CA GLU A 236 18.56 6.68 18.72
C GLU A 236 17.41 7.66 19.01
N GLN A 237 17.23 8.68 18.19
CA GLN A 237 16.14 9.63 18.26
C GLN A 237 14.80 9.10 17.73
N GLY A 238 14.75 7.88 17.19
CA GLY A 238 13.55 7.28 16.61
C GLY A 238 13.13 7.87 15.26
N VAL A 239 14.03 8.59 14.58
CA VAL A 239 13.82 9.11 13.22
C VAL A 239 14.36 8.09 12.23
N ILE A 240 13.49 7.18 11.83
CA ILE A 240 13.81 6.01 11.02
C ILE A 240 12.89 5.92 9.80
N ASP A 241 13.41 5.38 8.70
CA ASP A 241 12.66 5.07 7.50
C ASP A 241 12.76 3.56 7.17
N PRO A 242 11.71 2.94 6.62
CA PRO A 242 11.81 1.59 6.07
C PRO A 242 12.74 1.58 4.85
N THR A 243 13.71 0.68 4.82
CA THR A 243 14.66 0.53 3.71
C THR A 243 13.94 0.33 2.38
N LYS A 244 12.92 -0.53 2.36
CA LYS A 244 12.10 -0.82 1.17
C LYS A 244 11.47 0.44 0.57
N VAL A 245 10.95 1.34 1.42
CA VAL A 245 10.32 2.59 0.97
C VAL A 245 11.34 3.51 0.32
N THR A 246 12.47 3.76 1.00
CA THR A 246 13.53 4.65 0.52
C THR A 246 14.13 4.14 -0.78
N ARG A 247 14.43 2.84 -0.86
CA ARG A 247 14.97 2.18 -2.05
C ARG A 247 13.99 2.23 -3.23
N THR A 248 12.73 1.87 -3.00
CA THR A 248 11.71 1.83 -4.06
C THR A 248 11.40 3.24 -4.58
N ALA A 249 11.37 4.24 -3.71
CA ALA A 249 11.18 5.64 -4.11
C ALA A 249 12.26 6.09 -5.08
N LEU A 250 13.53 5.83 -4.76
CA LEU A 250 14.65 6.17 -5.64
C LEU A 250 14.59 5.39 -6.96
N GLN A 251 14.33 4.11 -6.91
CA GLN A 251 14.24 3.23 -8.08
C GLN A 251 13.12 3.67 -9.04
N ASN A 252 11.94 3.97 -8.52
CA ASN A 252 10.81 4.42 -9.32
C ASN A 252 11.06 5.81 -9.90
N ALA A 253 11.63 6.74 -9.12
CA ALA A 253 11.99 8.06 -9.61
C ALA A 253 13.01 7.98 -10.75
N ALA A 254 14.05 7.17 -10.63
CA ALA A 254 15.04 6.95 -11.68
C ALA A 254 14.41 6.32 -12.94
N SER A 255 13.53 5.33 -12.76
CA SER A 255 12.85 4.67 -13.88
C SER A 255 11.98 5.63 -14.68
N VAL A 256 11.15 6.43 -14.01
CA VAL A 256 10.27 7.41 -14.69
C VAL A 256 11.09 8.53 -15.33
N SER A 257 12.13 9.04 -14.64
CA SER A 257 13.00 10.09 -15.18
C SER A 257 13.76 9.62 -16.42
N ALA A 258 14.23 8.37 -16.44
CA ALA A 258 14.89 7.79 -17.61
C ALA A 258 13.96 7.71 -18.83
N LEU A 259 12.69 7.34 -18.60
CA LEU A 259 11.69 7.37 -19.68
C LEU A 259 11.47 8.78 -20.22
N LEU A 260 11.32 9.76 -19.33
CA LEU A 260 11.13 11.16 -19.73
C LEU A 260 12.31 11.70 -20.54
N LEU A 261 13.55 11.36 -20.14
CA LEU A 261 14.77 11.78 -20.86
C LEU A 261 14.88 11.18 -22.27
N THR A 262 14.25 10.04 -22.52
CA THR A 262 14.26 9.35 -23.82
C THR A 262 13.08 9.69 -24.72
N THR A 263 12.13 10.52 -24.25
CA THR A 263 10.96 10.94 -25.02
C THR A 263 11.22 12.27 -25.73
N GLU A 264 10.80 12.40 -26.99
CA GLU A 264 10.89 13.63 -27.76
C GLU A 264 9.71 14.58 -27.49
N SER A 265 8.57 14.02 -27.08
CA SER A 265 7.36 14.79 -26.79
C SER A 265 6.52 14.14 -25.72
N VAL A 266 5.78 14.97 -24.95
CA VAL A 266 4.79 14.54 -23.97
C VAL A 266 3.44 15.08 -24.38
N ILE A 267 2.44 14.22 -24.44
CA ILE A 267 1.04 14.59 -24.70
C ILE A 267 0.30 14.54 -23.37
N ALA A 268 -0.31 15.66 -22.99
CA ALA A 268 -1.11 15.77 -21.78
C ALA A 268 -2.44 16.45 -22.09
N ASP A 269 -3.47 16.14 -21.32
CA ASP A 269 -4.75 16.81 -21.43
C ASP A 269 -4.60 18.30 -21.09
N LYS A 270 -5.20 19.14 -21.91
CA LYS A 270 -5.27 20.58 -21.61
C LYS A 270 -6.20 20.78 -20.41
N PRO A 271 -5.77 21.53 -19.37
CA PRO A 271 -6.67 21.85 -18.27
C PRO A 271 -7.95 22.49 -18.79
N GLU A 272 -9.09 21.89 -18.49
CA GLU A 272 -10.39 22.50 -18.80
C GLU A 272 -10.58 23.71 -17.88
N PRO A 273 -11.13 24.85 -18.41
CA PRO A 273 -11.53 25.95 -17.56
C PRO A 273 -12.56 25.44 -16.54
N GLU A 274 -12.39 25.76 -15.28
CA GLU A 274 -13.42 25.47 -14.27
C GLU A 274 -14.76 26.00 -14.77
N ALA A 275 -15.76 25.12 -14.89
CA ALA A 275 -17.11 25.52 -15.24
C ALA A 275 -17.56 26.58 -14.21
N PRO A 276 -18.09 27.74 -14.64
CA PRO A 276 -18.55 28.74 -13.71
C PRO A 276 -19.60 28.08 -12.80
N MET A 277 -19.39 28.17 -11.49
CA MET A 277 -20.39 27.69 -10.52
C MET A 277 -21.75 28.24 -10.93
N PRO A 278 -22.83 27.43 -10.98
CA PRO A 278 -24.15 27.93 -11.23
C PRO A 278 -24.42 29.03 -10.22
N GLY A 279 -24.57 30.26 -10.73
CA GLY A 279 -24.80 31.45 -9.92
C GLY A 279 -25.95 31.17 -8.99
N GLY A 280 -25.75 31.43 -7.69
CA GLY A 280 -26.81 31.35 -6.70
C GLY A 280 -28.05 31.99 -7.23
N ALA A 281 -29.19 31.31 -7.08
CA ALA A 281 -30.49 31.82 -7.44
C ALA A 281 -30.68 33.26 -6.88
N PRO A 282 -31.16 34.22 -7.69
CA PRO A 282 -31.38 35.56 -7.18
C PRO A 282 -32.37 35.47 -6.04
N GLY A 283 -31.93 35.93 -4.87
CA GLY A 283 -32.75 36.03 -3.70
C GLY A 283 -34.06 36.78 -4.06
N MET A 284 -35.17 36.14 -3.87
CA MET A 284 -36.49 36.73 -3.97
C MET A 284 -36.62 37.73 -2.82
N GLY A 285 -36.25 38.99 -3.16
CA GLY A 285 -36.40 40.13 -2.29
C GLY A 285 -37.85 40.39 -1.95
N GLY A 286 -38.06 40.76 -0.74
CA GLY A 286 -39.14 41.21 0.01
C GLY A 286 -40.41 41.70 -0.68
N MET A 287 -41.49 41.39 -0.03
CA MET A 287 -42.69 42.18 0.04
C MET A 287 -43.17 42.11 1.49
N GLY A 288 -43.01 43.12 2.25
CA GLY A 288 -43.91 44.25 2.26
C GLY A 288 -44.84 44.06 3.42
N GLY A 289 -44.70 44.86 4.48
CA GLY A 289 -45.50 44.84 5.66
C GLY A 289 -47.01 45.13 5.41
N MET A 290 -47.78 44.82 6.39
CA MET A 290 -48.94 45.61 6.86
C MET A 290 -49.38 45.11 8.21
N ASP A 291 -49.34 46.09 9.15
CA ASP A 291 -50.27 46.39 10.20
C ASP A 291 -51.26 45.31 10.69
N PHE A 292 -51.18 44.94 11.90
CA PHE A 292 -52.04 45.28 13.05
C PHE A 292 -51.44 44.71 14.33
#